data_ec486fd8454878f61babda5aaa20aade
#
_entry.id   ec486fd8454878f61babda5aaa20aade
#
_cell.length_a   1.000
_cell.length_b   1.000
_cell.length_c   1.000
_cell.angle_alpha   90.00
_cell.angle_beta   90.00
_cell.angle_gamma   90.00
#
_symmetry.space_group_name_H-M   'P 1'
#
loop_
_entity.id
_entity.type
_entity.pdbx_description
1 polymer ?
#
loop_
_entity_poly.entity_id
_entity_poly.type
_entity_poly.pdbx_seq_one_letter_code
_entity_poly.pdbx_strand_id
1 'polypeptide(L)'
;MSFRPPASLLPSASGDLLSALDQELAGEMADALGRAGRKVEVALHRCAEARGNSAEVLSAVLDEAAQAVFALSVQRELCGLRNQAAMICQYDIPKDVMARVGITRKA
;
A
#
# COMPACT_ATOMS: atom_id res chain seq x y z
N MET A 1 -40.07 -6.09 -32.85
CA MET A 1 -39.63 -5.22 -32.28
C MET A 1 -38.37 -5.33 -31.93
N SER A 2 -37.75 -4.55 -32.08
CA SER A 2 -36.50 -4.71 -31.83
C SER A 2 -36.15 -4.06 -30.68
N PHE A 3 -35.43 -4.63 -29.89
CA PHE A 3 -34.90 -4.04 -28.85
C PHE A 3 -33.60 -3.50 -29.23
N ARG A 4 -33.45 -3.09 -30.47
CA ARG A 4 -32.24 -2.53 -30.84
C ARG A 4 -31.87 -1.37 -30.04
N PRO A 5 -32.73 -0.43 -29.69
CA PRO A 5 -32.35 0.68 -28.87
C PRO A 5 -31.76 0.20 -27.55
N PRO A 6 -32.40 -0.73 -26.85
CA PRO A 6 -31.76 -1.21 -25.66
C PRO A 6 -30.45 -1.92 -25.93
N ALA A 7 -30.41 -2.69 -26.99
CA ALA A 7 -29.21 -3.41 -27.32
C ALA A 7 -28.07 -2.49 -27.69
N SER A 8 -28.38 -1.40 -28.36
CA SER A 8 -27.38 -0.44 -28.72
C SER A 8 -26.92 0.35 -27.53
N LEU A 9 -27.83 0.72 -26.68
CA LEU A 9 -27.50 1.53 -25.55
C LEU A 9 -26.79 0.74 -24.49
N LEU A 10 -27.12 -0.52 -24.34
CA LEU A 10 -26.49 -1.31 -23.28
C LEU A 10 -25.00 -1.37 -23.37
N PRO A 11 -24.37 -1.63 -24.52
CA PRO A 11 -22.92 -1.62 -24.55
C PRO A 11 -22.36 -0.28 -24.18
N SER A 12 -22.96 0.80 -24.64
CA SER A 12 -22.47 2.11 -24.32
C SER A 12 -22.63 2.42 -22.84
N ALA A 13 -23.82 2.15 -22.32
CA ALA A 13 -24.09 2.39 -20.91
C ALA A 13 -23.22 1.50 -20.04
N SER A 14 -23.03 0.26 -20.46
CA SER A 14 -22.17 -0.64 -19.74
C SER A 14 -20.74 -0.16 -19.73
N GLY A 15 -20.26 0.33 -20.87
CA GLY A 15 -18.93 0.86 -20.97
C GLY A 15 -18.74 2.07 -20.09
N ASP A 16 -19.72 2.97 -20.07
CA ASP A 16 -19.65 4.15 -19.24
C ASP A 16 -19.68 3.79 -17.76
N LEU A 17 -20.53 2.84 -17.42
CA LEU A 17 -20.62 2.39 -16.03
C LEU A 17 -19.33 1.72 -15.59
N LEU A 18 -18.78 0.85 -16.41
CA LEU A 18 -17.52 0.18 -16.06
C LEU A 18 -16.40 1.17 -15.94
N SER A 19 -16.36 2.17 -16.80
CA SER A 19 -15.35 3.20 -16.73
C SER A 19 -15.47 3.99 -15.44
N ALA A 20 -16.70 4.32 -15.04
CA ALA A 20 -16.91 5.04 -13.79
C ALA A 20 -16.51 4.20 -12.59
N LEU A 21 -16.82 2.90 -12.63
CA LEU A 21 -16.45 1.99 -11.55
C LEU A 21 -14.94 1.82 -11.48
N ASP A 22 -14.30 1.74 -12.64
CA ASP A 22 -12.83 1.64 -12.69
C ASP A 22 -12.20 2.88 -12.10
N GLN A 23 -12.73 4.05 -12.38
CA GLN A 23 -12.21 5.28 -11.83
C GLN A 23 -12.38 5.35 -10.33
N GLU A 24 -13.52 4.91 -9.85
CA GLU A 24 -13.81 4.88 -8.44
C GLU A 24 -12.86 3.92 -7.73
N LEU A 25 -12.67 2.74 -8.30
CA LEU A 25 -11.78 1.75 -7.72
C LEU A 25 -10.34 2.26 -7.71
N ALA A 26 -9.91 2.89 -8.80
CA ALA A 26 -8.57 3.45 -8.86
C ALA A 26 -8.37 4.51 -7.79
N GLY A 27 -9.39 5.32 -7.55
CA GLY A 27 -9.34 6.34 -6.51
C GLY A 27 -9.21 5.72 -5.13
N GLU A 28 -9.97 4.66 -4.87
CA GLU A 28 -9.89 3.99 -3.59
C GLU A 28 -8.55 3.32 -3.38
N MET A 29 -8.02 2.71 -4.44
CA MET A 29 -6.70 2.09 -4.34
C MET A 29 -5.61 3.12 -4.10
N ALA A 30 -5.71 4.28 -4.75
CA ALA A 30 -4.75 5.36 -4.53
C ALA A 30 -4.84 5.87 -3.11
N ASP A 31 -6.04 6.00 -2.56
CA ASP A 31 -6.23 6.44 -1.18
C ASP A 31 -5.64 5.44 -0.20
N ALA A 32 -5.90 4.16 -0.43
CA ALA A 32 -5.36 3.11 0.42
C ALA A 32 -3.84 3.09 0.37
N LEU A 33 -3.28 3.27 -0.82
CA LEU A 33 -1.84 3.32 -1.00
C LEU A 33 -1.26 4.51 -0.25
N GLY A 34 -1.91 5.65 -0.35
CA GLY A 34 -1.47 6.86 0.37
C GLY A 34 -1.50 6.67 1.87
N ARG A 35 -2.55 6.02 2.39
CA ARG A 35 -2.64 5.77 3.82
C ARG A 35 -1.53 4.82 4.28
N ALA A 36 -1.26 3.79 3.48
CA ALA A 36 -0.21 2.84 3.82
C ALA A 36 1.16 3.52 3.82
N GLY A 37 1.39 4.41 2.86
CA GLY A 37 2.64 5.16 2.80
C GLY A 37 2.83 6.07 3.99
N ARG A 38 1.76 6.73 4.41
CA ARG A 38 1.86 7.62 5.58
C ARG A 38 2.15 6.82 6.84
N LYS A 39 1.59 5.63 6.96
CA LYS A 39 1.89 4.79 8.13
C LYS A 39 3.36 4.39 8.15
N VAL A 40 3.93 4.13 6.98
CA VAL A 40 5.35 3.85 6.90
C VAL A 40 6.15 5.06 7.35
N GLU A 41 5.80 6.24 6.87
CA GLU A 41 6.52 7.46 7.24
C GLU A 41 6.49 7.70 8.74
N VAL A 42 5.32 7.54 9.35
CA VAL A 42 5.19 7.71 10.79
C VAL A 42 6.03 6.67 11.54
N ALA A 43 5.95 5.42 11.09
CA ALA A 43 6.68 4.34 11.75
C ALA A 43 8.19 4.53 11.64
N LEU A 44 8.65 4.97 10.47
CA LEU A 44 10.09 5.21 10.28
C LEU A 44 10.56 6.39 11.11
N HIS A 45 9.72 7.41 11.27
CA HIS A 45 10.07 8.53 12.12
C HIS A 45 10.21 8.07 13.58
N ARG A 46 9.31 7.21 14.02
CA ARG A 46 9.40 6.65 15.37
C ARG A 46 10.66 5.83 15.56
N CYS A 47 11.07 5.11 14.51
CA CYS A 47 12.33 4.39 14.57
C CYS A 47 13.50 5.35 14.75
N ALA A 48 13.50 6.44 14.00
CA ALA A 48 14.58 7.42 14.09
C ALA A 48 14.65 8.00 15.48
N GLU A 49 13.49 8.27 16.08
CA GLU A 49 13.45 8.81 17.44
C GLU A 49 13.91 7.79 18.48
N ALA A 50 13.69 6.51 18.21
CA ALA A 50 14.05 5.47 19.16
C ALA A 50 15.50 5.04 19.07
N ARG A 51 16.23 5.50 18.06
CA ARG A 51 17.64 5.16 17.95
C ARG A 51 18.35 5.80 19.13
N GLY A 52 19.16 5.04 19.79
CA GLY A 52 19.79 5.49 21.01
C GLY A 52 19.00 5.18 22.27
N ASN A 53 17.80 4.64 22.09
CA ASN A 53 16.99 4.21 23.21
C ASN A 53 17.36 2.76 23.56
N SER A 54 16.65 2.16 24.50
CA SER A 54 16.95 0.78 24.87
C SER A 54 16.72 -0.15 23.68
N ALA A 55 17.41 -1.29 23.73
CA ALA A 55 17.28 -2.26 22.66
C ALA A 55 15.85 -2.78 22.55
N GLU A 56 15.16 -2.86 23.66
CA GLU A 56 13.78 -3.36 23.66
C GLU A 56 12.84 -2.38 23.00
N VAL A 57 13.00 -1.09 23.30
CA VAL A 57 12.17 -0.06 22.67
C VAL A 57 12.45 -0.01 21.19
N LEU A 58 13.70 -0.02 20.80
CA LEU A 58 14.06 0.04 19.40
C LEU A 58 13.52 -1.19 18.66
N SER A 59 13.64 -2.37 19.25
CA SER A 59 13.15 -3.58 18.62
C SER A 59 11.65 -3.50 18.36
N ALA A 60 10.90 -2.98 19.32
CA ALA A 60 9.45 -2.86 19.16
C ALA A 60 9.09 -1.93 18.02
N VAL A 61 9.75 -0.77 17.92
CA VAL A 61 9.42 0.16 16.83
C VAL A 61 9.92 -0.34 15.48
N LEU A 62 11.01 -1.10 15.45
CA LEU A 62 11.44 -1.71 14.20
C LEU A 62 10.43 -2.74 13.70
N ASP A 63 9.86 -3.51 14.60
CA ASP A 63 8.82 -4.46 14.24
C ASP A 63 7.59 -3.75 13.71
N GLU A 64 7.19 -2.65 14.35
CA GLU A 64 6.05 -1.87 13.87
C GLU A 64 6.31 -1.31 12.47
N ALA A 65 7.53 -0.81 12.27
CA ALA A 65 7.88 -0.26 10.97
C ALA A 65 7.89 -1.34 9.91
N ALA A 66 8.40 -2.53 10.27
CA ALA A 66 8.42 -3.64 9.32
C ALA A 66 7.00 -4.05 8.92
N GLN A 67 6.08 -4.05 9.88
CA GLN A 67 4.68 -4.36 9.56
C GLN A 67 4.08 -3.31 8.63
N ALA A 68 4.38 -2.04 8.87
CA ALA A 68 3.88 -0.98 8.03
C ALA A 68 4.44 -1.09 6.61
N VAL A 69 5.74 -1.42 6.49
CA VAL A 69 6.37 -1.59 5.19
C VAL A 69 5.77 -2.79 4.46
N PHE A 70 5.53 -3.88 5.19
CA PHE A 70 4.92 -5.05 4.58
C PHE A 70 3.53 -4.72 4.03
N ALA A 71 2.72 -4.00 4.82
CA ALA A 71 1.39 -3.60 4.38
C ALA A 71 1.47 -2.71 3.15
N LEU A 72 2.44 -1.80 3.11
CA LEU A 72 2.64 -0.96 1.94
C LEU A 72 3.04 -1.79 0.73
N SER A 73 3.92 -2.77 0.90
CA SER A 73 4.31 -3.67 -0.18
C SER A 73 3.12 -4.37 -0.77
N VAL A 74 2.24 -4.89 0.07
CA VAL A 74 1.05 -5.59 -0.38
C VAL A 74 0.15 -4.64 -1.16
N GLN A 75 -0.04 -3.44 -0.62
CA GLN A 75 -0.90 -2.46 -1.28
C GLN A 75 -0.32 -2.06 -2.63
N ARG A 76 1.00 -1.91 -2.71
CA ARG A 76 1.66 -1.58 -3.97
C ARG A 76 1.47 -2.69 -4.99
N GLU A 77 1.59 -3.93 -4.57
CA GLU A 77 1.38 -5.05 -5.47
C GLU A 77 -0.04 -5.08 -6.01
N LEU A 78 -1.01 -4.79 -5.16
CA LEU A 78 -2.40 -4.71 -5.59
C LEU A 78 -2.60 -3.63 -6.63
N CYS A 79 -1.79 -2.58 -6.60
CA CYS A 79 -1.84 -1.51 -7.57
C CYS A 79 -0.93 -1.76 -8.77
N GLY A 80 -0.32 -2.93 -8.85
CA GLY A 80 0.56 -3.25 -9.97
C GLY A 80 1.98 -2.72 -9.84
N LEU A 81 2.34 -2.18 -8.68
CA LEU A 81 3.66 -1.61 -8.47
C LEU A 81 4.53 -2.65 -7.78
N ARG A 82 5.42 -3.27 -8.53
CA ARG A 82 6.20 -4.39 -8.00
C ARG A 82 7.66 -4.11 -7.75
N ASN A 83 8.10 -2.90 -8.02
CA ASN A 83 9.51 -2.56 -7.84
C ASN A 83 9.77 -2.22 -6.38
N GLN A 84 10.25 -3.22 -5.65
CA GLN A 84 10.50 -3.04 -4.22
C GLN A 84 11.68 -2.13 -3.97
N ALA A 85 12.69 -2.17 -4.83
CA ALA A 85 13.83 -1.28 -4.68
C ALA A 85 13.41 0.19 -4.79
N ALA A 86 12.45 0.48 -5.66
CA ALA A 86 11.93 1.84 -5.78
C ALA A 86 11.22 2.27 -4.49
N MET A 87 10.48 1.35 -3.86
CA MET A 87 9.82 1.65 -2.60
C MET A 87 10.83 1.95 -1.51
N ILE A 88 11.88 1.12 -1.42
CA ILE A 88 12.92 1.31 -0.41
C ILE A 88 13.59 2.66 -0.58
N CYS A 89 13.87 3.04 -1.82
CA CYS A 89 14.46 4.34 -2.09
C CYS A 89 13.51 5.49 -1.77
N GLN A 90 12.26 5.34 -2.16
CA GLN A 90 11.28 6.40 -2.00
C GLN A 90 11.08 6.78 -0.54
N TYR A 91 11.03 5.76 0.32
CA TYR A 91 10.78 5.98 1.75
C TYR A 91 12.06 5.94 2.58
N ASP A 92 13.19 5.70 1.93
CA ASP A 92 14.49 5.63 2.63
C ASP A 92 14.41 4.63 3.79
N ILE A 93 13.98 3.41 3.47
CA ILE A 93 13.72 2.41 4.49
C ILE A 93 15.04 1.81 4.98
N PRO A 94 15.32 1.86 6.29
CA PRO A 94 16.57 1.31 6.80
C PRO A 94 16.66 -0.19 6.63
N LYS A 95 17.87 -0.67 6.56
CA LYS A 95 18.12 -2.09 6.36
C LYS A 95 17.60 -2.95 7.49
N ASP A 96 17.69 -2.46 8.71
CA ASP A 96 17.22 -3.24 9.86
C ASP A 96 15.69 -3.36 9.85
N VAL A 97 14.99 -2.37 9.31
CA VAL A 97 13.55 -2.49 9.13
C VAL A 97 13.27 -3.53 8.05
N MET A 98 13.98 -3.44 6.92
CA MET A 98 13.76 -4.39 5.83
C MET A 98 14.06 -5.82 6.25
N ALA A 99 15.03 -5.99 7.14
CA ALA A 99 15.39 -7.32 7.62
C ALA A 99 14.25 -7.99 8.37
N ARG A 100 13.32 -7.20 8.90
CA ARG A 100 12.18 -7.72 9.66
C ARG A 100 10.90 -7.79 8.84
N VAL A 101 10.92 -7.28 7.62
CA VAL A 101 9.72 -7.28 6.77
C VAL A 101 9.38 -8.70 6.39
N GLY A 102 8.13 -9.06 6.55
CA GLY A 102 7.67 -10.38 6.14
C GLY A 102 7.98 -11.50 7.12
N ILE A 103 8.67 -11.19 8.20
CA ILE A 103 8.94 -12.21 9.20
C ILE A 103 7.69 -12.39 10.04
N THR A 104 7.21 -13.63 10.09
CA THR A 104 6.04 -13.91 10.88
C THR A 104 6.42 -13.94 12.33
N ARG A 105 5.74 -13.14 13.14
CA ARG A 105 6.01 -13.17 14.55
C ARG A 105 5.40 -14.39 15.15
N LYS A 106 6.21 -15.10 15.87
CA LYS A 106 5.65 -16.23 16.51
C LYS A 106 5.19 -15.75 17.77
N ALA A 107 4.19 -15.51 17.99
CA ALA A 107 3.68 -14.90 19.18
C ALA A 107 4.30 -15.34 20.44
#